data_5eb32aff45b2bf7d6d518ac705cc29a0
#
_entry.id   5eb32aff45b2bf7d6d518ac705cc29a0
#
_cell.length_a   1.000
_cell.length_b   1.000
_cell.length_c   1.000
_cell.angle_alpha   90.00
_cell.angle_beta   90.00
_cell.angle_gamma   90.00
#
_symmetry.space_group_name_H-M   'P 1'
#
loop_
_entity.id
_entity.type
_entity.pdbx_description
1 polymer ?
#
loop_
_entity_poly.entity_id
_entity_poly.type
_entity_poly.pdbx_seq_one_letter_code
_entity_poly.pdbx_strand_id
1 'polypeptide(L)'
;SATQQGFLKHILQKPIVNIRKPHATTVLELRRYASFIATSNQKDLLTDPTGSRRFICIEVLGTIDTNRAIDYEQLYAQAMYELDHGERYWFDPAEERIMTESNREFEQVSLEEQLFYRYFRAAKEEEVGEWLSPAEILDEVGRNSAIPLSNKRVSVFGRVLRKHEIPSKRTKHGSVYHVVRLS
;
A
#
# COMPACT_ATOMS: atom_id res chain seq x y z
N SER A 1 9.44 5.23 7.58
CA SER A 1 9.60 6.11 6.41
C SER A 1 9.38 5.32 5.12
N ALA A 2 9.05 6.00 4.00
CA ALA A 2 8.84 5.37 2.69
C ALA A 2 10.05 4.54 2.22
N THR A 3 11.26 4.97 2.54
CA THR A 3 12.51 4.23 2.24
C THR A 3 12.57 2.90 2.98
N GLN A 4 12.18 2.86 4.24
CA GLN A 4 12.15 1.63 5.04
C GLN A 4 11.10 0.65 4.52
N GLN A 5 9.94 1.11 4.11
CA GLN A 5 8.92 0.25 3.50
C GLN A 5 9.35 -0.29 2.14
N GLY A 6 10.04 0.51 1.33
CA GLY A 6 10.64 0.05 0.07
C GLY A 6 11.65 -1.08 0.30
N PHE A 7 12.50 -0.95 1.30
CA PHE A 7 13.47 -1.98 1.69
C PHE A 7 12.76 -3.26 2.19
N LEU A 8 11.75 -3.12 3.05
CA LEU A 8 10.97 -4.25 3.55
C LEU A 8 10.29 -5.01 2.41
N LYS A 9 9.65 -4.32 1.47
CA LYS A 9 9.04 -4.93 0.29
C LYS A 9 10.03 -5.71 -0.55
N HIS A 10 11.24 -5.18 -0.71
CA HIS A 10 12.30 -5.87 -1.44
C HIS A 10 12.71 -7.18 -0.73
N ILE A 11 12.88 -7.15 0.60
CA ILE A 11 13.21 -8.36 1.37
C ILE A 11 12.08 -9.38 1.32
N LEU A 12 10.83 -8.95 1.46
CA LEU A 12 9.67 -9.85 1.43
C LEU A 12 9.55 -10.63 0.12
N GLN A 13 10.00 -10.07 -1.00
CA GLN A 13 9.92 -10.69 -2.32
C GLN A 13 11.17 -11.47 -2.75
N LYS A 14 12.28 -11.32 -2.04
CA LYS A 14 13.52 -12.01 -2.42
C LYS A 14 13.49 -13.49 -2.06
N PRO A 15 13.52 -14.41 -3.02
CA PRO A 15 13.64 -15.84 -2.74
C PRO A 15 15.07 -16.23 -2.32
N ILE A 16 16.07 -15.46 -2.75
CA ILE A 16 17.50 -15.69 -2.47
C ILE A 16 18.07 -14.45 -1.79
N VAL A 17 18.79 -14.65 -0.73
CA VAL A 17 19.50 -13.61 0.02
C VAL A 17 21.00 -13.80 -0.16
N ASN A 18 21.67 -12.75 -0.65
CA ASN A 18 23.11 -12.74 -0.81
C ASN A 18 23.76 -12.22 0.48
N ILE A 19 24.51 -13.07 1.14
CA ILE A 19 25.19 -12.75 2.41
C ILE A 19 26.69 -12.93 2.22
N ARG A 20 27.46 -11.93 2.63
CA ARG A 20 28.90 -12.03 2.77
C ARG A 20 29.25 -12.07 4.25
N LYS A 21 29.91 -13.14 4.69
CA LYS A 21 30.44 -13.20 6.06
C LYS A 21 31.49 -12.11 6.25
N PRO A 22 31.63 -11.55 7.46
CA PRO A 22 32.73 -10.64 7.77
C PRO A 22 34.07 -11.27 7.37
N HIS A 23 34.93 -10.50 6.71
CA HIS A 23 36.26 -10.92 6.21
C HIS A 23 36.28 -12.00 5.11
N ALA A 24 35.12 -12.45 4.61
CA ALA A 24 35.10 -13.38 3.48
C ALA A 24 35.14 -12.64 2.14
N THR A 25 35.77 -13.23 1.15
CA THR A 25 35.82 -12.74 -0.24
C THR A 25 34.64 -13.23 -1.08
N THR A 26 33.99 -14.32 -0.67
CA THR A 26 32.89 -14.94 -1.37
C THR A 26 31.54 -14.49 -0.84
N VAL A 27 30.58 -14.30 -1.74
CA VAL A 27 29.16 -14.07 -1.45
C VAL A 27 28.45 -15.41 -1.46
N LEU A 28 27.71 -15.71 -0.39
CA LEU A 28 26.89 -16.90 -0.28
C LEU A 28 25.47 -16.56 -0.74
N GLU A 29 24.93 -17.38 -1.62
CA GLU A 29 23.52 -17.32 -2.02
C GLU A 29 22.72 -18.30 -1.15
N LEU A 30 21.85 -17.76 -0.31
CA LEU A 30 21.03 -18.56 0.60
C LEU A 30 19.56 -18.42 0.22
N ARG A 31 18.88 -19.55 0.09
CA ARG A 31 17.43 -19.55 -0.08
C ARG A 31 16.76 -19.03 1.18
N ARG A 32 15.83 -18.10 1.03
CA ARG A 32 15.05 -17.57 2.15
C ARG A 32 13.87 -18.48 2.44
N TYR A 33 13.83 -19.04 3.65
CA TYR A 33 12.72 -19.85 4.17
C TYR A 33 11.84 -19.08 5.15
N ALA A 34 12.28 -17.89 5.58
CA ALA A 34 11.58 -17.11 6.59
C ALA A 34 10.28 -16.49 6.04
N SER A 35 9.21 -16.64 6.79
CA SER A 35 8.00 -15.81 6.71
C SER A 35 8.08 -14.70 7.74
N PHE A 36 7.27 -13.65 7.58
CA PHE A 36 7.32 -12.49 8.47
C PHE A 36 5.94 -12.22 9.05
N ILE A 37 5.91 -11.96 10.34
CA ILE A 37 4.76 -11.42 11.05
C ILE A 37 5.22 -10.17 11.80
N ALA A 38 4.39 -9.15 11.85
CA ALA A 38 4.68 -7.91 12.57
C ALA A 38 3.42 -7.46 13.32
N THR A 39 3.62 -6.73 14.41
CA THR A 39 2.53 -6.15 15.18
C THR A 39 2.71 -4.64 15.27
N SER A 40 1.61 -3.92 15.38
CA SER A 40 1.61 -2.46 15.56
C SER A 40 0.40 -2.02 16.37
N ASN A 41 0.58 -0.94 17.11
CA ASN A 41 -0.51 -0.26 17.81
C ASN A 41 -1.13 0.88 16.95
N GLN A 42 -0.61 1.10 15.74
CA GLN A 42 -1.10 2.11 14.82
C GLN A 42 -1.90 1.43 13.72
N LYS A 43 -3.06 1.96 13.37
CA LYS A 43 -3.90 1.42 12.28
C LYS A 43 -3.35 1.82 10.91
N ASP A 44 -2.83 3.03 10.76
CA ASP A 44 -2.29 3.61 9.53
C ASP A 44 -0.86 3.12 9.19
N LEU A 45 -0.73 1.81 8.98
CA LEU A 45 0.55 1.11 8.82
C LEU A 45 1.17 1.31 7.43
N LEU A 46 0.32 1.38 6.40
CA LEU A 46 0.74 1.31 5.02
C LEU A 46 0.92 2.71 4.44
N THR A 47 2.17 3.13 4.27
CA THR A 47 2.51 4.47 3.72
C THR A 47 2.67 4.49 2.20
N ASP A 48 2.68 3.32 1.53
CA ASP A 48 2.80 3.22 0.08
C ASP A 48 1.53 2.63 -0.54
N PRO A 49 0.74 3.44 -1.23
CA PRO A 49 -0.53 3.02 -1.82
C PRO A 49 -0.39 1.98 -2.94
N THR A 50 0.84 1.72 -3.43
CA THR A 50 1.07 0.81 -4.57
C THR A 50 1.52 -0.58 -4.17
N GLY A 51 1.68 -0.86 -2.87
CA GLY A 51 2.35 -2.06 -2.42
C GLY A 51 1.63 -2.84 -1.33
N SER A 52 0.38 -2.52 -1.04
CA SER A 52 -0.40 -3.15 0.04
C SER A 52 -0.63 -4.65 -0.19
N ARG A 53 -0.67 -5.12 -1.43
CA ARG A 53 -0.85 -6.54 -1.81
C ARG A 53 0.21 -7.51 -1.22
N ARG A 54 1.29 -7.01 -0.62
CA ARG A 54 2.34 -7.81 0.03
C ARG A 54 2.12 -8.04 1.51
N PHE A 55 1.09 -7.40 2.05
CA PHE A 55 0.76 -7.43 3.45
C PHE A 55 -0.66 -7.98 3.61
N ILE A 56 -0.85 -8.83 4.60
CA ILE A 56 -2.16 -9.23 5.09
C ILE A 56 -2.33 -8.47 6.40
N CYS A 57 -3.12 -7.39 6.37
CA CYS A 57 -3.38 -6.61 7.56
C CYS A 57 -4.61 -7.14 8.27
N ILE A 58 -4.48 -7.39 9.57
CA ILE A 58 -5.54 -7.94 10.41
C ILE A 58 -5.69 -7.03 11.62
N GLU A 59 -6.90 -6.52 11.87
CA GLU A 59 -7.22 -5.77 13.08
C GLU A 59 -7.67 -6.73 14.18
N VAL A 60 -7.04 -6.65 15.33
CA VAL A 60 -7.45 -7.39 16.51
C VAL A 60 -8.48 -6.58 17.27
N LEU A 61 -9.75 -7.00 17.23
CA LEU A 61 -10.88 -6.26 17.80
C LEU A 61 -11.16 -6.57 19.29
N GLY A 62 -10.45 -7.54 19.86
CA GLY A 62 -10.71 -7.99 21.24
C GLY A 62 -9.45 -8.31 22.01
N THR A 63 -9.65 -8.85 23.20
CA THR A 63 -8.54 -9.30 24.04
C THR A 63 -8.02 -10.63 23.53
N ILE A 64 -6.72 -10.71 23.32
CA ILE A 64 -6.05 -11.97 22.97
C ILE A 64 -5.88 -12.79 24.24
N ASP A 65 -6.37 -14.03 24.23
CA ASP A 65 -6.11 -14.99 25.31
C ASP A 65 -4.67 -15.49 25.20
N THR A 66 -3.80 -14.92 26.01
CA THR A 66 -2.37 -15.28 26.07
C THR A 66 -2.09 -16.48 26.98
N ASN A 67 -3.10 -16.98 27.70
CA ASN A 67 -2.94 -18.10 28.66
C ASN A 67 -3.28 -19.44 28.04
N ARG A 68 -3.96 -19.44 26.90
CA ARG A 68 -4.35 -20.70 26.23
C ARG A 68 -3.13 -21.37 25.63
N ALA A 69 -2.89 -22.61 25.99
CA ALA A 69 -1.88 -23.43 25.34
C ALA A 69 -2.26 -23.70 23.89
N ILE A 70 -1.33 -23.49 22.99
CA ILE A 70 -1.49 -23.79 21.56
C ILE A 70 -0.92 -25.19 21.33
N ASP A 71 -1.73 -26.07 20.76
CA ASP A 71 -1.26 -27.37 20.28
C ASP A 71 -0.54 -27.18 18.95
N TYR A 72 0.76 -26.95 19.01
CA TYR A 72 1.57 -26.73 17.83
C TYR A 72 1.69 -27.97 16.94
N GLU A 73 1.67 -29.17 17.51
CA GLU A 73 1.76 -30.40 16.74
C GLU A 73 0.51 -30.57 15.86
N GLN A 74 -0.66 -30.33 16.41
CA GLN A 74 -1.91 -30.37 15.66
C GLN A 74 -2.00 -29.25 14.63
N LEU A 75 -1.55 -28.04 14.97
CA LEU A 75 -1.52 -26.90 14.04
C LEU A 75 -0.65 -27.19 12.80
N TYR A 76 0.56 -27.72 13.02
CA TYR A 76 1.44 -28.08 11.91
C TYR A 76 0.95 -29.31 11.14
N ALA A 77 0.36 -30.28 11.80
CA ALA A 77 -0.24 -31.45 11.14
C ALA A 77 -1.39 -31.00 10.21
N GLN A 78 -2.24 -30.08 10.66
CA GLN A 78 -3.30 -29.51 9.82
C GLN A 78 -2.72 -28.79 8.60
N ALA A 79 -1.73 -27.92 8.78
CA ALA A 79 -1.12 -27.20 7.68
C ALA A 79 -0.49 -28.15 6.63
N MET A 80 0.18 -29.19 7.07
CA MET A 80 0.72 -30.23 6.18
C MET A 80 -0.38 -31.00 5.45
N TYR A 81 -1.45 -31.38 6.17
CA TYR A 81 -2.59 -32.05 5.56
C TYR A 81 -3.23 -31.20 4.45
N GLU A 82 -3.45 -29.91 4.71
CA GLU A 82 -4.04 -28.99 3.73
C GLU A 82 -3.15 -28.86 2.48
N LEU A 83 -1.83 -28.70 2.66
CA LEU A 83 -0.88 -28.64 1.54
C LEU A 83 -0.87 -29.94 0.71
N ASP A 84 -0.87 -31.10 1.36
CA ASP A 84 -0.88 -32.41 0.70
C ASP A 84 -2.20 -32.67 -0.06
N HIS A 85 -3.30 -32.01 0.34
CA HIS A 85 -4.60 -32.07 -0.31
C HIS A 85 -4.84 -30.94 -1.31
N GLY A 86 -3.79 -30.17 -1.65
CA GLY A 86 -3.81 -29.20 -2.73
C GLY A 86 -4.29 -27.81 -2.32
N GLU A 87 -4.33 -27.48 -1.02
CA GLU A 87 -4.60 -26.12 -0.57
C GLU A 87 -3.50 -25.17 -1.08
N ARG A 88 -3.92 -24.02 -1.59
CA ARG A 88 -2.99 -23.04 -2.17
C ARG A 88 -2.36 -22.18 -1.09
N TYR A 89 -1.07 -21.93 -1.18
CA TYR A 89 -0.32 -21.02 -0.31
C TYR A 89 -0.03 -19.65 -0.98
N TRP A 90 -0.73 -19.36 -2.06
CA TRP A 90 -0.67 -18.07 -2.76
C TRP A 90 -2.07 -17.59 -3.10
N PHE A 91 -2.23 -16.26 -3.23
CA PHE A 91 -3.48 -15.64 -3.67
C PHE A 91 -3.56 -15.59 -5.19
N ASP A 92 -4.75 -15.82 -5.72
CA ASP A 92 -5.05 -15.52 -7.12
C ASP A 92 -5.35 -14.00 -7.30
N PRO A 93 -5.44 -13.51 -8.55
CA PRO A 93 -5.69 -12.09 -8.79
C PRO A 93 -7.01 -11.55 -8.22
N ALA A 94 -8.01 -12.40 -8.00
CA ALA A 94 -9.27 -11.99 -7.39
C ALA A 94 -9.11 -11.81 -5.87
N GLU A 95 -8.46 -12.77 -5.23
CA GLU A 95 -8.12 -12.73 -3.81
C GLU A 95 -7.14 -11.57 -3.49
N GLU A 96 -6.14 -11.32 -4.36
CA GLU A 96 -5.27 -10.14 -4.23
C GLU A 96 -6.04 -8.82 -4.25
N ARG A 97 -7.10 -8.73 -5.04
CA ARG A 97 -7.98 -7.54 -5.07
C ARG A 97 -8.74 -7.37 -3.77
N ILE A 98 -9.33 -8.45 -3.25
CA ILE A 98 -10.06 -8.44 -1.97
C ILE A 98 -9.14 -8.02 -0.84
N MET A 99 -7.93 -8.60 -0.78
CA MET A 99 -6.93 -8.26 0.22
C MET A 99 -6.47 -6.80 0.11
N THR A 100 -6.25 -6.31 -1.11
CA THR A 100 -5.87 -4.91 -1.35
C THR A 100 -6.97 -3.96 -0.92
N GLU A 101 -8.23 -4.29 -1.17
CA GLU A 101 -9.39 -3.51 -0.71
C GLU A 101 -9.47 -3.48 0.82
N SER A 102 -9.37 -4.64 1.47
CA SER A 102 -9.32 -4.74 2.93
C SER A 102 -8.16 -3.92 3.53
N ASN A 103 -7.01 -3.90 2.88
CA ASN A 103 -5.84 -3.16 3.33
C ASN A 103 -6.01 -1.62 3.26
N ARG A 104 -7.01 -1.11 2.54
CA ARG A 104 -7.27 0.35 2.46
C ARG A 104 -7.52 0.98 3.82
N GLU A 105 -8.12 0.26 4.74
CA GLU A 105 -8.36 0.74 6.10
C GLU A 105 -7.07 0.98 6.91
N PHE A 106 -5.97 0.35 6.48
CA PHE A 106 -4.65 0.44 7.12
C PHE A 106 -3.71 1.38 6.38
N GLU A 107 -4.17 2.05 5.33
CA GLU A 107 -3.33 2.96 4.56
C GLU A 107 -3.32 4.35 5.19
N GLN A 108 -2.13 4.92 5.26
CA GLN A 108 -1.95 6.29 5.71
C GLN A 108 -2.46 7.25 4.64
N VAL A 109 -3.42 8.09 5.01
CA VAL A 109 -3.89 9.18 4.15
C VAL A 109 -2.85 10.28 4.13
N SER A 110 -2.34 10.60 2.93
CA SER A 110 -1.34 11.65 2.78
C SER A 110 -1.93 13.05 3.01
N LEU A 111 -1.09 14.01 3.37
CA LEU A 111 -1.52 15.40 3.53
C LEU A 111 -2.11 15.95 2.21
N GLU A 112 -1.50 15.62 1.08
CA GLU A 112 -1.98 16.02 -0.23
C GLU A 112 -3.36 15.47 -0.55
N GLU A 113 -3.64 14.22 -0.13
CA GLU A 113 -4.93 13.57 -0.27
C GLU A 113 -6.00 14.25 0.60
N GLN A 114 -5.68 14.52 1.88
CA GLN A 114 -6.58 15.23 2.79
C GLN A 114 -6.92 16.63 2.26
N LEU A 115 -5.92 17.36 1.78
CA LEU A 115 -6.10 18.69 1.22
C LEU A 115 -6.86 18.65 -0.11
N PHE A 116 -6.65 17.63 -0.93
CA PHE A 116 -7.43 17.45 -2.15
C PHE A 116 -8.93 17.39 -1.81
N TYR A 117 -9.34 16.49 -0.93
CA TYR A 117 -10.75 16.35 -0.55
C TYR A 117 -11.33 17.55 0.21
N ARG A 118 -10.48 18.42 0.73
CA ARG A 118 -10.91 19.70 1.31
C ARG A 118 -11.28 20.73 0.26
N TYR A 119 -10.59 20.76 -0.87
CA TYR A 119 -10.73 21.80 -1.89
C TYR A 119 -11.29 21.30 -3.22
N PHE A 120 -11.28 19.99 -3.44
CA PHE A 120 -11.71 19.36 -4.66
C PHE A 120 -12.48 18.06 -4.38
N ARG A 121 -13.27 17.65 -5.35
CA ARG A 121 -13.83 16.30 -5.46
C ARG A 121 -13.80 15.82 -6.90
N ALA A 122 -14.01 14.52 -7.11
CA ALA A 122 -14.28 13.99 -8.43
C ALA A 122 -15.53 14.63 -9.03
N ALA A 123 -15.48 15.01 -10.30
CA ALA A 123 -16.68 15.37 -11.05
C ALA A 123 -17.51 14.11 -11.29
N LYS A 124 -18.83 14.22 -11.16
CA LYS A 124 -19.76 13.16 -11.55
C LYS A 124 -19.88 13.07 -13.08
N GLU A 125 -20.45 11.98 -13.56
CA GLU A 125 -20.78 11.82 -14.95
C GLU A 125 -21.73 12.95 -15.39
N GLU A 126 -21.44 13.60 -16.52
CA GLU A 126 -22.17 14.77 -17.05
C GLU A 126 -22.08 16.07 -16.22
N GLU A 127 -21.32 16.11 -15.13
CA GLU A 127 -21.16 17.33 -14.34
C GLU A 127 -20.14 18.28 -14.99
N VAL A 128 -20.42 19.57 -14.93
CA VAL A 128 -19.48 20.60 -15.37
C VAL A 128 -18.33 20.71 -14.36
N GLY A 129 -17.19 20.18 -14.74
CA GLY A 129 -15.95 20.22 -13.95
C GLY A 129 -14.77 20.66 -14.80
N GLU A 130 -13.60 20.73 -14.18
CA GLU A 130 -12.38 21.10 -14.86
C GLU A 130 -11.43 19.91 -15.01
N TRP A 131 -10.68 19.91 -16.11
CA TRP A 131 -9.65 18.92 -16.38
C TRP A 131 -8.29 19.44 -15.98
N LEU A 132 -7.84 19.09 -14.78
CA LEU A 132 -6.59 19.58 -14.20
C LEU A 132 -5.55 18.44 -14.10
N SER A 133 -4.29 18.81 -14.31
CA SER A 133 -3.16 17.91 -14.04
C SER A 133 -2.91 17.80 -12.52
N PRO A 134 -2.24 16.74 -12.04
CA PRO A 134 -1.84 16.66 -10.64
C PRO A 134 -0.99 17.84 -10.16
N ALA A 135 -0.21 18.43 -11.05
CA ALA A 135 0.61 19.61 -10.72
C ALA A 135 -0.25 20.85 -10.48
N GLU A 136 -1.24 21.10 -11.35
CA GLU A 136 -2.16 22.24 -11.21
C GLU A 136 -3.00 22.10 -9.94
N ILE A 137 -3.51 20.91 -9.65
CA ILE A 137 -4.26 20.64 -8.42
C ILE A 137 -3.39 20.90 -7.18
N LEU A 138 -2.16 20.36 -7.14
CA LEU A 138 -1.26 20.57 -6.00
C LEU A 138 -0.85 22.03 -5.81
N ASP A 139 -0.62 22.75 -6.88
CA ASP A 139 -0.28 24.19 -6.83
C ASP A 139 -1.45 25.01 -6.25
N GLU A 140 -2.67 24.72 -6.68
CA GLU A 140 -3.86 25.39 -6.17
C GLU A 140 -4.15 25.02 -4.70
N VAL A 141 -4.04 23.75 -4.36
CA VAL A 141 -4.17 23.26 -2.97
C VAL A 141 -3.11 23.90 -2.07
N GLY A 142 -1.87 23.99 -2.54
CA GLY A 142 -0.76 24.65 -1.81
C GLY A 142 -1.04 26.14 -1.55
N ARG A 143 -1.55 26.84 -2.54
CA ARG A 143 -1.93 28.28 -2.41
C ARG A 143 -3.09 28.44 -1.41
N ASN A 144 -4.13 27.63 -1.52
CA ASN A 144 -5.33 27.77 -0.70
C ASN A 144 -5.10 27.31 0.77
N SER A 145 -4.22 26.35 0.99
CA SER A 145 -3.90 25.86 2.34
C SER A 145 -2.77 26.64 3.03
N ALA A 146 -2.07 27.50 2.32
CA ALA A 146 -0.83 28.14 2.76
C ALA A 146 0.27 27.16 3.18
N ILE A 147 0.19 25.89 2.70
CA ILE A 147 1.16 24.84 2.97
C ILE A 147 2.02 24.63 1.72
N PRO A 148 3.35 24.80 1.81
CA PRO A 148 4.22 24.59 0.67
C PRO A 148 4.26 23.09 0.29
N LEU A 149 3.63 22.71 -0.82
CA LEU A 149 3.66 21.37 -1.36
C LEU A 149 4.82 21.22 -2.35
N SER A 150 5.61 20.17 -2.18
CA SER A 150 6.78 19.95 -3.02
C SER A 150 6.40 19.40 -4.40
N ASN A 151 6.94 19.99 -5.47
CA ASN A 151 6.80 19.48 -6.85
C ASN A 151 7.31 18.04 -7.03
N LYS A 152 8.18 17.55 -6.13
CA LYS A 152 8.64 16.16 -6.12
C LYS A 152 7.52 15.15 -5.82
N ARG A 153 6.40 15.61 -5.30
CA ARG A 153 5.24 14.75 -4.93
C ARG A 153 4.18 14.64 -6.03
N VAL A 154 4.28 15.39 -7.13
CA VAL A 154 3.29 15.37 -8.23
C VAL A 154 3.01 13.95 -8.75
N SER A 155 4.07 13.15 -8.97
CA SER A 155 3.90 11.78 -9.45
C SER A 155 3.29 10.84 -8.41
N VAL A 156 3.56 11.07 -7.13
CA VAL A 156 2.95 10.32 -6.01
C VAL A 156 1.47 10.69 -5.92
N PHE A 157 1.17 11.97 -5.94
CA PHE A 157 -0.20 12.48 -5.89
C PHE A 157 -1.04 12.01 -7.09
N GLY A 158 -0.47 11.99 -8.30
CA GLY A 158 -1.14 11.43 -9.47
C GLY A 158 -1.48 9.94 -9.32
N ARG A 159 -0.70 9.18 -8.54
CA ARG A 159 -1.05 7.78 -8.18
C ARG A 159 -2.19 7.73 -7.17
N VAL A 160 -2.23 8.65 -6.21
CA VAL A 160 -3.34 8.78 -5.26
C VAL A 160 -4.64 9.08 -5.99
N LEU A 161 -4.67 10.07 -6.89
CA LEU A 161 -5.86 10.39 -7.69
C LEU A 161 -6.37 9.18 -8.50
N ARG A 162 -5.45 8.39 -9.06
CA ARG A 162 -5.78 7.19 -9.80
C ARG A 162 -6.33 6.08 -8.91
N LYS A 163 -5.76 5.91 -7.71
CA LYS A 163 -6.22 4.96 -6.70
C LYS A 163 -7.66 5.23 -6.29
N HIS A 164 -8.02 6.51 -6.17
CA HIS A 164 -9.39 6.94 -5.85
C HIS A 164 -10.32 7.00 -7.08
N GLU A 165 -9.87 6.42 -8.20
CA GLU A 165 -10.66 6.31 -9.42
C GLU A 165 -11.21 7.65 -9.94
N ILE A 166 -10.51 8.76 -9.63
CA ILE A 166 -10.90 10.07 -10.14
C ILE A 166 -10.92 10.02 -11.68
N PRO A 167 -12.02 10.37 -12.34
CA PRO A 167 -12.15 10.31 -13.79
C PRO A 167 -10.97 11.02 -14.46
N SER A 168 -10.31 10.32 -15.38
CA SER A 168 -9.08 10.83 -15.99
C SER A 168 -8.99 10.58 -17.48
N LYS A 169 -8.27 11.45 -18.19
CA LYS A 169 -7.91 11.25 -19.59
C LYS A 169 -6.42 11.54 -19.82
N ARG A 170 -5.85 10.91 -20.82
CA ARG A 170 -4.44 11.13 -21.20
C ARG A 170 -4.34 12.23 -22.25
N THR A 171 -3.44 13.18 -22.03
CA THR A 171 -3.09 14.25 -22.97
C THR A 171 -1.65 14.10 -23.43
N LYS A 172 -1.19 14.92 -24.40
CA LYS A 172 0.23 14.98 -24.82
C LYS A 172 1.16 15.40 -23.65
N HIS A 173 0.64 16.07 -22.64
CA HIS A 173 1.41 16.57 -21.49
C HIS A 173 1.26 15.71 -20.23
N GLY A 174 0.54 14.60 -20.29
CA GLY A 174 0.31 13.71 -19.16
C GLY A 174 -1.16 13.43 -18.89
N SER A 175 -1.45 12.83 -17.73
CA SER A 175 -2.83 12.58 -17.30
C SER A 175 -3.43 13.84 -16.68
N VAL A 176 -4.70 14.11 -17.02
CA VAL A 176 -5.53 15.13 -16.37
C VAL A 176 -6.75 14.47 -15.76
N TYR A 177 -7.26 15.04 -14.69
CA TYR A 177 -8.34 14.49 -13.86
C TYR A 177 -9.53 15.45 -13.87
N HIS A 178 -10.73 14.88 -13.92
CA HIS A 178 -11.98 15.63 -13.95
C HIS A 178 -12.43 15.92 -12.53
N VAL A 179 -12.33 17.17 -12.13
CA VAL A 179 -12.55 17.59 -10.73
C VAL A 179 -13.46 18.81 -10.66
N VAL A 180 -14.10 18.98 -9.51
CA VAL A 180 -14.90 20.15 -9.14
C VAL A 180 -14.29 20.77 -7.91
N ARG A 181 -14.14 22.11 -7.90
CA ARG A 181 -13.73 22.86 -6.72
C ARG A 181 -14.84 22.88 -5.68
N LEU A 182 -14.44 22.74 -4.43
CA LEU A 182 -15.31 22.97 -3.28
C LEU A 182 -15.07 24.40 -2.80
N SER A 183 -16.15 25.14 -2.61
CA SER A 183 -16.13 26.51 -2.08
C SER A 183 -15.97 26.54 -0.56
#